data_2f9b9100fe603b1b53c67f98f9c3e484
#
_entry.id   2f9b9100fe603b1b53c67f98f9c3e484
#
_cell.length_a   1.000
_cell.length_b   1.000
_cell.length_c   1.000
_cell.angle_alpha   90.00
_cell.angle_beta   90.00
_cell.angle_gamma   90.00
#
_symmetry.space_group_name_H-M   'P 1'
#
loop_
_entity.id
_entity.type
_entity.pdbx_description
1 polymer ?
#
loop_
_entity_poly.entity_id
_entity_poly.type
_entity_poly.pdbx_seq_one_letter_code
_entity_poly.pdbx_strand_id
1 'polypeptide(L)'
;VMYHTDYGTFSEIGKTGTAIYFAHTNDNQGGQTAAQVRELYASLREKFPSADIVAANLNDVALAVRETEDGLPVITDEIGDSWIHGIGTDPKKIFIFRGLERLSEQMPDIPDKKVLQQALIMIPEHTWGLNGQINLADHTNYSREKFEAVRCRDNFRRMETSWAEQRRYLTDAVAAMKSPYRTAAEEIIRQSERSPLSTKNLQRADANKFLTLGKYTLKIDRHGSICHLQKEDHIFCDAEHTLCNFCYEQFTAEQYQRFYRQYNRLDVRWAREDYTKIGMECVNEPYKSFVPDAVTFCGSD
;
A
#
# COMPACT_ATOMS: atom_id res chain seq x y z
N VAL A 1 21.01 15.35 1.16
CA VAL A 1 20.86 14.14 1.98
C VAL A 1 20.23 14.57 3.28
N MET A 2 18.95 14.23 3.47
CA MET A 2 18.30 14.45 4.76
C MET A 2 18.95 13.56 5.81
N TYR A 3 19.56 14.14 6.81
CA TYR A 3 20.04 13.42 7.96
C TYR A 3 18.91 13.27 8.97
N HIS A 4 18.57 12.07 9.20
CA HIS A 4 17.45 11.65 10.00
C HIS A 4 17.95 11.13 11.33
N THR A 5 17.94 11.94 12.33
CA THR A 5 17.87 11.41 13.71
C THR A 5 16.43 11.44 14.20
N ASP A 6 15.62 12.42 13.77
CA ASP A 6 14.20 12.52 14.07
C ASP A 6 13.51 13.27 12.92
N TYR A 7 13.04 12.57 11.89
CA TYR A 7 12.28 13.10 10.74
C TYR A 7 12.96 14.24 9.94
N GLY A 8 14.25 14.43 10.05
CA GLY A 8 15.05 15.42 9.33
C GLY A 8 14.66 16.85 9.67
N THR A 9 15.64 17.65 10.06
CA THR A 9 15.40 19.04 10.49
C THR A 9 15.99 20.07 9.56
N PHE A 10 16.97 19.70 8.73
CA PHE A 10 17.73 20.63 7.93
C PHE A 10 18.14 20.03 6.58
N SER A 11 17.99 20.82 5.50
CA SER A 11 18.49 20.47 4.17
C SER A 11 18.90 21.72 3.40
N GLU A 12 20.08 21.71 2.81
CA GLU A 12 20.51 22.75 1.89
C GLU A 12 19.97 22.50 0.48
N ILE A 13 19.52 23.56 -0.19
CA ILE A 13 19.03 23.49 -1.58
C ILE A 13 20.20 23.78 -2.52
N GLY A 14 20.83 22.74 -3.02
CA GLY A 14 21.90 22.86 -4.01
C GLY A 14 23.00 23.80 -3.55
N LYS A 15 23.42 24.72 -4.44
CA LYS A 15 24.44 25.77 -4.20
C LYS A 15 23.84 27.15 -4.12
N THR A 16 22.55 27.30 -3.84
CA THR A 16 21.84 28.58 -3.80
C THR A 16 22.15 29.41 -2.57
N GLY A 17 22.75 28.87 -1.55
CA GLY A 17 22.84 29.49 -0.24
C GLY A 17 21.51 29.49 0.53
N THR A 18 20.51 28.80 0.04
CA THR A 18 19.21 28.61 0.70
C THR A 18 19.14 27.25 1.37
N ALA A 19 18.57 27.21 2.56
CA ALA A 19 18.34 25.97 3.30
C ALA A 19 16.91 25.90 3.81
N ILE A 20 16.40 24.68 3.99
CA ILE A 20 15.11 24.41 4.59
C ILE A 20 15.34 23.88 6.00
N TYR A 21 14.63 24.44 6.95
CA TYR A 21 14.52 23.87 8.29
C TYR A 21 13.09 23.40 8.51
N PHE A 22 12.90 22.09 8.71
CA PHE A 22 11.60 21.51 8.99
C PHE A 22 11.27 21.65 10.47
N ALA A 23 10.38 22.59 10.79
CA ALA A 23 9.89 22.83 12.13
C ALA A 23 8.71 21.90 12.44
N HIS A 24 8.97 20.71 12.93
CA HIS A 24 7.93 19.75 13.32
C HIS A 24 8.09 19.30 14.78
N THR A 25 7.05 18.75 15.34
CA THR A 25 6.97 18.30 16.74
C THR A 25 7.20 16.80 16.90
N ASN A 26 7.74 16.14 15.87
CA ASN A 26 7.90 14.69 15.84
C ASN A 26 6.64 13.93 15.41
N ASP A 27 6.71 12.60 15.36
CA ASP A 27 5.65 11.74 14.84
C ASP A 27 4.39 11.79 15.70
N ASN A 28 3.22 11.96 15.07
CA ASN A 28 1.92 11.97 15.71
C ASN A 28 1.77 12.96 16.88
N GLN A 29 2.57 14.02 16.88
CA GLN A 29 2.48 15.08 17.89
C GLN A 29 1.58 16.21 17.40
N GLY A 30 1.00 16.96 18.35
CA GLY A 30 0.23 18.17 18.05
C GLY A 30 1.10 19.29 17.48
N GLY A 31 0.45 20.35 17.00
CA GLY A 31 1.15 21.56 16.54
C GLY A 31 1.98 22.23 17.62
N GLN A 32 2.95 23.04 17.23
CA GLN A 32 3.80 23.81 18.14
C GLN A 32 3.01 24.92 18.84
N THR A 33 3.36 25.16 20.09
CA THR A 33 2.90 26.35 20.81
C THR A 33 3.63 27.61 20.31
N ALA A 34 3.05 28.77 20.50
CA ALA A 34 3.70 30.04 20.16
C ALA A 34 5.03 30.26 20.91
N ALA A 35 5.19 29.68 22.10
CA ALA A 35 6.45 29.72 22.84
C ALA A 35 7.54 28.89 22.12
N GLN A 36 7.23 27.65 21.74
CA GLN A 36 8.15 26.77 20.99
C GLN A 36 8.57 27.38 19.64
N VAL A 37 7.63 28.02 18.94
CA VAL A 37 7.97 28.73 17.68
C VAL A 37 8.96 29.86 17.94
N ARG A 38 8.75 30.70 18.95
CA ARG A 38 9.69 31.80 19.31
C ARG A 38 11.06 31.27 19.71
N GLU A 39 11.11 30.20 20.48
CA GLU A 39 12.34 29.53 20.93
C GLU A 39 13.10 28.95 19.74
N LEU A 40 12.41 28.33 18.79
CA LEU A 40 12.99 27.84 17.54
C LEU A 40 13.65 28.99 16.75
N TYR A 41 12.94 30.09 16.53
CA TYR A 41 13.52 31.25 15.84
C TYR A 41 14.74 31.82 16.55
N ALA A 42 14.73 31.87 17.88
CA ALA A 42 15.89 32.33 18.67
C ALA A 42 17.09 31.40 18.46
N SER A 43 16.90 30.10 18.54
CA SER A 43 17.96 29.10 18.34
C SER A 43 18.50 29.09 16.91
N LEU A 44 17.63 29.29 15.91
CA LEU A 44 18.07 29.40 14.51
C LEU A 44 18.89 30.64 14.23
N ARG A 45 18.53 31.79 14.83
CA ARG A 45 19.32 33.04 14.71
C ARG A 45 20.68 32.92 15.40
N GLU A 46 20.76 32.21 16.51
CA GLU A 46 22.03 31.93 17.17
C GLU A 46 22.90 31.00 16.31
N LYS A 47 22.32 29.95 15.74
CA LYS A 47 23.01 28.95 14.91
C LYS A 47 23.43 29.52 13.55
N PHE A 48 22.64 30.43 12.99
CA PHE A 48 22.85 31.01 11.65
C PHE A 48 22.75 32.53 11.71
N PRO A 49 23.74 33.24 12.32
CA PRO A 49 23.64 34.70 12.63
C PRO A 49 23.60 35.58 11.39
N SER A 50 24.07 35.09 10.25
CA SER A 50 24.08 35.84 8.98
C SER A 50 22.94 35.45 8.03
N ALA A 51 22.07 34.52 8.43
CA ALA A 51 20.96 34.05 7.60
C ALA A 51 19.71 34.91 7.80
N ASP A 52 18.98 35.16 6.71
CA ASP A 52 17.62 35.65 6.77
C ASP A 52 16.66 34.47 7.00
N ILE A 53 16.01 34.47 8.16
CA ILE A 53 15.16 33.36 8.60
C ILE A 53 13.71 33.77 8.45
N VAL A 54 13.03 33.15 7.48
CA VAL A 54 11.64 33.41 7.14
C VAL A 54 10.75 32.19 7.36
N ALA A 55 9.49 32.41 7.70
CA ALA A 55 8.49 31.34 7.64
C ALA A 55 8.15 31.05 6.17
N ALA A 56 8.12 29.78 5.80
CA ALA A 56 7.86 29.34 4.45
C ALA A 56 6.86 28.17 4.43
N ASN A 57 6.21 27.99 3.32
CA ASN A 57 5.41 26.80 3.01
C ASN A 57 6.07 26.00 1.88
N LEU A 58 5.51 24.83 1.53
CA LEU A 58 6.10 23.96 0.51
C LEU A 58 6.13 24.59 -0.90
N ASN A 59 5.25 25.55 -1.22
CA ASN A 59 5.31 26.26 -2.50
C ASN A 59 6.52 27.20 -2.57
N ASP A 60 6.83 27.88 -1.48
CA ASP A 60 8.03 28.74 -1.39
C ASP A 60 9.29 27.90 -1.56
N VAL A 61 9.32 26.72 -0.95
CA VAL A 61 10.40 25.74 -1.14
C VAL A 61 10.49 25.28 -2.59
N ALA A 62 9.37 24.93 -3.22
CA ALA A 62 9.33 24.51 -4.62
C ALA A 62 9.86 25.61 -5.58
N LEU A 63 9.56 26.87 -5.30
CA LEU A 63 10.10 28.00 -6.07
C LEU A 63 11.62 28.10 -5.92
N ALA A 64 12.14 28.00 -4.70
CA ALA A 64 13.58 28.02 -4.45
C ALA A 64 14.31 26.82 -5.11
N VAL A 65 13.70 25.65 -5.14
CA VAL A 65 14.26 24.45 -5.79
C VAL A 65 14.32 24.63 -7.31
N ARG A 66 13.33 25.27 -7.94
CA ARG A 66 13.31 25.53 -9.39
C ARG A 66 14.51 26.33 -9.88
N GLU A 67 15.07 27.20 -9.06
CA GLU A 67 16.27 27.96 -9.40
C GLU A 67 17.54 27.09 -9.55
N THR A 68 17.47 25.83 -9.09
CA THR A 68 18.57 24.85 -9.12
C THR A 68 18.24 23.59 -9.89
N GLU A 69 17.13 23.58 -10.64
CA GLU A 69 16.58 22.39 -11.31
C GLU A 69 17.60 21.69 -12.20
N ASP A 70 18.42 22.43 -12.94
CA ASP A 70 19.44 21.89 -13.85
C ASP A 70 20.54 21.07 -13.14
N GLY A 71 20.68 21.23 -11.84
CA GLY A 71 21.70 20.54 -11.03
C GLY A 71 21.16 19.38 -10.19
N LEU A 72 19.86 19.10 -10.24
CA LEU A 72 19.25 18.04 -9.45
C LEU A 72 19.28 16.70 -10.17
N PRO A 73 19.52 15.58 -9.45
CA PRO A 73 19.41 14.27 -10.05
C PRO A 73 17.95 13.96 -10.43
N VAL A 74 17.77 13.46 -11.64
CA VAL A 74 16.47 12.97 -12.09
C VAL A 74 16.32 11.52 -11.66
N ILE A 75 15.32 11.22 -10.86
CA ILE A 75 14.97 9.86 -10.44
C ILE A 75 13.78 9.41 -11.29
N THR A 76 13.98 8.33 -12.06
CA THR A 76 12.95 7.75 -12.92
C THR A 76 12.37 6.46 -12.35
N ASP A 77 12.95 5.96 -11.27
CA ASP A 77 12.50 4.78 -10.56
C ASP A 77 11.33 5.11 -9.63
N GLU A 78 10.58 4.09 -9.22
CA GLU A 78 9.54 4.24 -8.23
C GLU A 78 10.12 4.69 -6.89
N ILE A 79 9.55 5.76 -6.32
CA ILE A 79 9.89 6.24 -4.99
C ILE A 79 8.76 5.80 -4.06
N GLY A 80 8.93 4.66 -3.45
CA GLY A 80 8.01 4.11 -2.47
C GLY A 80 8.72 3.75 -1.18
N ASP A 81 7.96 3.53 -0.13
CA ASP A 81 8.45 2.96 1.11
C ASP A 81 7.67 1.70 1.51
N SER A 82 8.13 1.04 2.58
CA SER A 82 7.52 -0.21 3.05
C SER A 82 6.13 -0.03 3.68
N TRP A 83 5.71 1.18 3.99
CA TRP A 83 4.42 1.46 4.61
C TRP A 83 3.24 1.17 3.68
N ILE A 84 3.40 1.30 2.38
CA ILE A 84 2.35 0.99 1.40
C ILE A 84 2.00 -0.51 1.34
N HIS A 85 2.82 -1.39 1.88
CA HIS A 85 2.57 -2.83 1.89
C HIS A 85 1.29 -3.20 2.63
N GLY A 86 0.88 -2.43 3.63
CA GLY A 86 -0.36 -2.65 4.38
C GLY A 86 -1.62 -2.57 3.50
N ILE A 87 -1.63 -1.74 2.48
CA ILE A 87 -2.77 -1.56 1.56
C ILE A 87 -3.11 -2.87 0.85
N GLY A 88 -2.11 -3.63 0.40
CA GLY A 88 -2.29 -4.91 -0.30
C GLY A 88 -2.79 -6.06 0.57
N THR A 89 -2.79 -5.92 1.88
CA THR A 89 -3.16 -7.01 2.81
C THR A 89 -4.67 -7.26 2.93
N ASP A 90 -5.50 -6.32 2.46
CA ASP A 90 -6.96 -6.47 2.43
C ASP A 90 -7.52 -6.24 1.02
N PRO A 91 -7.41 -7.21 0.11
CA PRO A 91 -7.84 -7.07 -1.28
C PRO A 91 -9.34 -6.79 -1.41
N LYS A 92 -10.19 -7.25 -0.47
CA LYS A 92 -11.63 -6.92 -0.46
C LYS A 92 -11.85 -5.44 -0.24
N LYS A 93 -11.19 -4.84 0.75
CA LYS A 93 -11.27 -3.40 1.04
C LYS A 93 -10.80 -2.58 -0.16
N ILE A 94 -9.68 -2.96 -0.78
CA ILE A 94 -9.13 -2.26 -1.93
C ILE A 94 -10.03 -2.38 -3.17
N PHE A 95 -10.64 -3.53 -3.40
CA PHE A 95 -11.63 -3.69 -4.47
C PHE A 95 -12.81 -2.71 -4.32
N ILE A 96 -13.39 -2.66 -3.11
CA ILE A 96 -14.50 -1.75 -2.78
C ILE A 96 -14.04 -0.29 -2.94
N PHE A 97 -12.90 0.07 -2.35
CA PHE A 97 -12.32 1.41 -2.44
C PHE A 97 -12.20 1.88 -3.89
N ARG A 98 -11.53 1.11 -4.74
CA ARG A 98 -11.33 1.49 -6.15
C ARG A 98 -12.63 1.55 -6.95
N GLY A 99 -13.61 0.71 -6.62
CA GLY A 99 -14.93 0.76 -7.22
C GLY A 99 -15.69 2.05 -6.86
N LEU A 100 -15.68 2.40 -5.58
CA LEU A 100 -16.33 3.59 -5.05
C LEU A 100 -15.62 4.89 -5.47
N GLU A 101 -14.30 4.88 -5.61
CA GLU A 101 -13.51 5.98 -6.14
C GLU A 101 -13.98 6.32 -7.57
N ARG A 102 -14.01 5.34 -8.48
CA ARG A 102 -14.52 5.52 -9.85
C ARG A 102 -15.98 5.98 -9.89
N LEU A 103 -16.83 5.48 -8.99
CA LEU A 103 -18.20 5.94 -8.88
C LEU A 103 -18.24 7.41 -8.45
N SER A 104 -17.45 7.79 -7.45
CA SER A 104 -17.35 9.18 -6.96
C SER A 104 -16.96 10.16 -8.07
N GLU A 105 -16.04 9.78 -8.95
CA GLU A 105 -15.64 10.61 -10.10
C GLU A 105 -16.81 10.90 -11.05
N GLN A 106 -17.72 9.92 -11.23
CA GLN A 106 -18.89 10.02 -12.10
C GLN A 106 -20.07 10.77 -11.45
N MET A 107 -20.05 10.97 -10.13
CA MET A 107 -21.10 11.67 -9.41
C MET A 107 -21.00 13.19 -9.60
N PRO A 108 -22.15 13.90 -9.79
CA PRO A 108 -22.19 15.35 -9.71
C PRO A 108 -21.83 15.82 -8.29
N ASP A 109 -21.59 17.13 -8.13
CA ASP A 109 -21.32 17.71 -6.81
C ASP A 109 -22.58 17.76 -5.95
N ILE A 110 -22.88 16.67 -5.29
CA ILE A 110 -24.01 16.45 -4.38
C ILE A 110 -23.50 16.06 -2.98
N PRO A 111 -24.33 16.20 -1.92
CA PRO A 111 -23.92 15.86 -0.56
C PRO A 111 -23.36 14.44 -0.42
N ASP A 112 -23.96 13.45 -1.07
CA ASP A 112 -23.50 12.05 -1.04
C ASP A 112 -22.08 11.88 -1.58
N LYS A 113 -21.69 12.66 -2.60
CA LYS A 113 -20.31 12.64 -3.12
C LYS A 113 -19.31 13.07 -2.05
N LYS A 114 -19.63 14.12 -1.30
CA LYS A 114 -18.75 14.63 -0.21
C LYS A 114 -18.61 13.61 0.91
N VAL A 115 -19.71 12.99 1.32
CA VAL A 115 -19.71 11.92 2.33
C VAL A 115 -18.84 10.75 1.89
N LEU A 116 -19.01 10.32 0.63
CA LEU A 116 -18.22 9.23 0.06
C LEU A 116 -16.73 9.59 -0.01
N GLN A 117 -16.38 10.77 -0.51
CA GLN A 117 -15.00 11.23 -0.61
C GLN A 117 -14.30 11.32 0.75
N GLN A 118 -15.00 11.77 1.79
CA GLN A 118 -14.44 11.79 3.16
C GLN A 118 -14.13 10.38 3.67
N ALA A 119 -14.97 9.40 3.37
CA ALA A 119 -14.70 8.02 3.74
C ALA A 119 -13.55 7.42 2.92
N LEU A 120 -13.47 7.74 1.62
CA LEU A 120 -12.40 7.27 0.74
C LEU A 120 -11.01 7.74 1.20
N ILE A 121 -10.87 8.97 1.71
CA ILE A 121 -9.60 9.48 2.23
C ILE A 121 -9.06 8.64 3.39
N MET A 122 -9.93 8.01 4.18
CA MET A 122 -9.53 7.18 5.32
C MET A 122 -8.90 5.84 4.93
N ILE A 123 -9.03 5.42 3.67
CA ILE A 123 -8.62 4.08 3.23
C ILE A 123 -7.14 3.96 2.85
N PRO A 124 -6.53 4.92 2.12
CA PRO A 124 -5.12 4.88 1.75
C PRO A 124 -4.16 5.16 2.91
N GLU A 125 -4.68 5.41 4.11
CA GLU A 125 -3.87 5.60 5.30
C GLU A 125 -3.03 4.33 5.56
N HIS A 126 -1.77 4.50 5.92
CA HIS A 126 -0.81 3.39 6.06
C HIS A 126 -1.08 2.50 7.28
N THR A 127 -1.77 3.01 8.31
CA THR A 127 -2.08 2.26 9.52
C THR A 127 -3.23 1.30 9.27
N TRP A 128 -2.92 0.01 9.31
CA TRP A 128 -3.86 -1.05 9.00
C TRP A 128 -4.56 -1.56 10.26
N GLY A 129 -5.46 -0.77 10.80
CA GLY A 129 -6.10 -1.02 12.09
C GLY A 129 -5.20 -0.63 13.26
N LEU A 130 -5.23 -1.37 14.35
CA LEU A 130 -4.41 -1.11 15.53
C LEU A 130 -2.95 -1.50 15.30
N ASN A 131 -2.05 -0.78 15.96
CA ASN A 131 -0.64 -1.11 15.99
C ASN A 131 -0.43 -2.50 16.60
N GLY A 132 0.17 -3.41 15.82
CA GLY A 132 0.36 -4.80 16.19
C GLY A 132 1.36 -4.99 17.35
N GLN A 133 2.38 -4.16 17.45
CA GLN A 133 3.41 -4.24 18.50
C GLN A 133 2.80 -4.00 19.89
N ILE A 134 1.89 -3.02 19.99
CA ILE A 134 1.26 -2.63 21.25
C ILE A 134 0.06 -3.52 21.57
N ASN A 135 -0.77 -3.82 20.57
CA ASN A 135 -2.07 -4.42 20.80
C ASN A 135 -2.09 -5.94 20.61
N LEU A 136 -1.20 -6.49 19.79
CA LEU A 136 -1.09 -7.93 19.61
C LEU A 136 -0.05 -8.54 20.54
N ALA A 137 1.17 -7.99 20.54
CA ALA A 137 2.31 -8.39 21.39
C ALA A 137 2.57 -9.91 21.42
N ASP A 138 2.33 -10.58 20.30
CA ASP A 138 2.55 -12.03 20.16
C ASP A 138 3.70 -12.28 19.18
N HIS A 139 4.73 -12.94 19.65
CA HIS A 139 5.95 -13.20 18.91
C HIS A 139 6.28 -14.69 18.80
N THR A 140 5.32 -15.57 19.06
CA THR A 140 5.56 -17.03 19.14
C THR A 140 4.59 -17.86 18.32
N ASN A 141 3.43 -17.33 17.94
CA ASN A 141 2.35 -18.09 17.30
C ASN A 141 2.30 -17.87 15.78
N TYR A 142 3.42 -18.07 15.09
CA TYR A 142 3.54 -17.83 13.65
C TYR A 142 3.14 -19.02 12.76
N SER A 143 3.15 -20.26 13.26
CA SER A 143 2.61 -21.38 12.48
C SER A 143 1.09 -21.32 12.42
N ARG A 144 0.50 -21.83 11.35
CA ARG A 144 -0.96 -21.88 11.19
C ARG A 144 -1.64 -22.55 12.37
N GLU A 145 -1.13 -23.69 12.81
CA GLU A 145 -1.68 -24.45 13.94
C GLU A 145 -1.66 -23.64 15.25
N LYS A 146 -0.51 -23.00 15.56
CA LYS A 146 -0.40 -22.15 16.74
C LYS A 146 -1.31 -20.93 16.67
N PHE A 147 -1.37 -20.28 15.53
CA PHE A 147 -2.26 -19.13 15.30
C PHE A 147 -3.74 -19.51 15.50
N GLU A 148 -4.20 -20.59 14.90
CA GLU A 148 -5.60 -21.05 15.04
C GLU A 148 -5.94 -21.36 16.51
N ALA A 149 -4.99 -21.92 17.27
CA ALA A 149 -5.19 -22.23 18.70
C ALA A 149 -5.33 -20.97 19.57
N VAL A 150 -4.74 -19.83 19.17
CA VAL A 150 -4.75 -18.59 19.97
C VAL A 150 -5.62 -17.47 19.40
N ARG A 151 -6.10 -17.60 18.18
CA ARG A 151 -6.89 -16.59 17.46
C ARG A 151 -8.13 -16.12 18.23
N CYS A 152 -8.68 -16.96 19.09
CA CYS A 152 -9.84 -16.61 19.94
C CYS A 152 -9.50 -15.70 21.13
N ARG A 153 -8.22 -15.41 21.41
CA ARG A 153 -7.81 -14.55 22.52
C ARG A 153 -8.14 -13.08 22.24
N ASP A 154 -8.30 -12.31 23.29
CA ASP A 154 -8.77 -10.91 23.19
C ASP A 154 -7.86 -10.00 22.35
N ASN A 155 -6.53 -10.20 22.41
CA ASN A 155 -5.58 -9.41 21.61
C ASN A 155 -5.76 -9.70 20.10
N PHE A 156 -5.91 -10.95 19.69
CA PHE A 156 -6.18 -11.31 18.28
C PHE A 156 -7.54 -10.80 17.82
N ARG A 157 -8.58 -11.00 18.63
CA ARG A 157 -9.94 -10.48 18.33
C ARG A 157 -9.96 -8.97 18.20
N ARG A 158 -9.22 -8.26 19.03
CA ARG A 158 -9.09 -6.79 18.95
C ARG A 158 -8.48 -6.38 17.62
N MET A 159 -7.44 -7.05 17.16
CA MET A 159 -6.84 -6.79 15.85
C MET A 159 -7.83 -7.03 14.71
N GLU A 160 -8.52 -8.17 14.70
CA GLU A 160 -9.52 -8.49 13.68
C GLU A 160 -10.69 -7.49 13.68
N THR A 161 -11.13 -7.03 14.86
CA THR A 161 -12.14 -5.99 14.98
C THR A 161 -11.67 -4.68 14.38
N SER A 162 -10.42 -4.30 14.61
CA SER A 162 -9.87 -3.07 14.03
C SER A 162 -9.79 -3.12 12.49
N TRP A 163 -9.53 -4.27 11.92
CA TRP A 163 -9.57 -4.44 10.46
C TRP A 163 -11.01 -4.38 9.92
N ALA A 164 -11.96 -4.94 10.64
CA ALA A 164 -13.38 -4.82 10.29
C ALA A 164 -13.86 -3.35 10.35
N GLU A 165 -13.38 -2.57 11.31
CA GLU A 165 -13.64 -1.12 11.39
C GLU A 165 -13.11 -0.37 10.17
N GLN A 166 -11.93 -0.70 9.68
CA GLN A 166 -11.37 -0.13 8.46
C GLN A 166 -12.30 -0.35 7.24
N ARG A 167 -12.89 -1.53 7.13
CA ARG A 167 -13.84 -1.83 6.06
C ARG A 167 -15.17 -1.08 6.23
N ARG A 168 -15.61 -0.85 7.48
CA ARG A 168 -16.86 -0.14 7.78
C ARG A 168 -16.85 1.30 7.33
N TYR A 169 -15.71 1.99 7.25
CA TYR A 169 -15.67 3.35 6.69
C TYR A 169 -16.36 3.43 5.33
N LEU A 170 -16.14 2.45 4.47
CA LEU A 170 -16.75 2.40 3.14
C LEU A 170 -18.23 1.98 3.20
N THR A 171 -18.55 0.93 3.92
CA THR A 171 -19.93 0.42 4.00
C THR A 171 -20.87 1.37 4.71
N ASP A 172 -20.41 2.06 5.76
CA ASP A 172 -21.20 3.05 6.50
C ASP A 172 -21.45 4.30 5.66
N ALA A 173 -20.44 4.73 4.87
CA ALA A 173 -20.63 5.84 3.93
C ALA A 173 -21.68 5.49 2.86
N VAL A 174 -21.65 4.30 2.30
CA VAL A 174 -22.65 3.84 1.33
C VAL A 174 -24.04 3.75 1.98
N ALA A 175 -24.14 3.22 3.19
CA ALA A 175 -25.39 3.14 3.92
C ALA A 175 -26.00 4.53 4.22
N ALA A 176 -25.19 5.56 4.40
CA ALA A 176 -25.62 6.93 4.61
C ALA A 176 -26.08 7.67 3.34
N MET A 177 -25.78 7.17 2.14
CA MET A 177 -26.17 7.77 0.87
C MET A 177 -27.70 7.75 0.69
N LYS A 178 -28.23 8.80 0.10
CA LYS A 178 -29.68 8.99 -0.14
C LYS A 178 -30.02 9.11 -1.64
N SER A 179 -29.02 9.32 -2.47
CA SER A 179 -29.19 9.50 -3.92
C SER A 179 -29.34 8.16 -4.66
N PRO A 180 -29.73 8.17 -5.96
CA PRO A 180 -29.76 6.98 -6.78
C PRO A 180 -28.41 6.26 -6.92
N TYR A 181 -27.31 6.95 -6.69
CA TYR A 181 -25.94 6.38 -6.71
C TYR A 181 -25.69 5.35 -5.61
N ARG A 182 -26.51 5.35 -4.54
CA ARG A 182 -26.46 4.33 -3.49
C ARG A 182 -26.58 2.92 -4.05
N THR A 183 -27.52 2.67 -4.96
CA THR A 183 -27.71 1.34 -5.57
C THR A 183 -26.46 0.88 -6.32
N ALA A 184 -25.81 1.77 -7.07
CA ALA A 184 -24.55 1.46 -7.75
C ALA A 184 -23.41 1.18 -6.75
N ALA A 185 -23.34 1.92 -5.65
CA ALA A 185 -22.36 1.70 -4.60
C ALA A 185 -22.59 0.36 -3.85
N GLU A 186 -23.83 0.01 -3.55
CA GLU A 186 -24.21 -1.27 -2.94
C GLU A 186 -23.86 -2.45 -3.88
N GLU A 187 -24.02 -2.27 -5.18
CA GLU A 187 -23.63 -3.28 -6.17
C GLU A 187 -22.10 -3.51 -6.19
N ILE A 188 -21.29 -2.46 -6.06
CA ILE A 188 -19.84 -2.58 -5.93
C ILE A 188 -19.48 -3.41 -4.68
N ILE A 189 -20.12 -3.14 -3.54
CA ILE A 189 -19.92 -3.93 -2.31
C ILE A 189 -20.32 -5.39 -2.55
N ARG A 190 -21.47 -5.64 -3.16
CA ARG A 190 -21.95 -6.99 -3.46
C ARG A 190 -20.98 -7.74 -4.38
N GLN A 191 -20.39 -7.08 -5.36
CA GLN A 191 -19.40 -7.68 -6.25
C GLN A 191 -18.11 -8.08 -5.53
N SER A 192 -17.78 -7.45 -4.39
CA SER A 192 -16.64 -7.85 -3.57
C SER A 192 -16.82 -9.21 -2.88
N GLU A 193 -18.06 -9.69 -2.77
CA GLU A 193 -18.44 -10.96 -2.15
C GLU A 193 -18.63 -12.07 -3.18
N ARG A 194 -17.81 -12.07 -4.23
CA ARG A 194 -17.94 -13.02 -5.34
C ARG A 194 -17.94 -14.47 -4.86
N SER A 195 -18.98 -15.19 -5.23
CA SER A 195 -18.95 -16.63 -5.31
C SER A 195 -18.00 -17.07 -6.43
N PRO A 196 -17.42 -18.28 -6.36
CA PRO A 196 -16.66 -18.83 -7.48
C PRO A 196 -17.47 -18.73 -8.78
N LEU A 197 -16.82 -18.35 -9.88
CA LEU A 197 -17.48 -18.27 -11.16
C LEU A 197 -18.09 -19.61 -11.52
N SER A 198 -19.35 -19.59 -11.93
CA SER A 198 -20.00 -20.80 -12.45
C SER A 198 -19.37 -21.17 -13.79
N THR A 199 -18.87 -22.39 -13.89
CA THR A 199 -18.33 -22.95 -15.13
C THR A 199 -19.39 -23.67 -15.97
N LYS A 200 -20.66 -23.62 -15.58
CA LYS A 200 -21.76 -24.43 -16.14
C LYS A 200 -21.94 -24.26 -17.66
N ASN A 201 -21.68 -23.05 -18.16
CA ASN A 201 -21.83 -22.71 -19.61
C ASN A 201 -20.47 -22.47 -20.26
N LEU A 202 -19.38 -22.90 -19.66
CA LEU A 202 -18.04 -22.73 -20.16
C LEU A 202 -17.46 -24.06 -20.61
N GLN A 203 -16.67 -24.05 -21.66
CA GLN A 203 -15.91 -25.23 -22.13
C GLN A 203 -14.51 -25.19 -21.56
N ARG A 204 -14.00 -26.35 -21.16
CA ARG A 204 -12.62 -26.49 -20.76
C ARG A 204 -11.71 -26.26 -21.96
N ALA A 205 -10.81 -25.32 -21.83
CA ALA A 205 -9.75 -25.09 -22.82
C ALA A 205 -8.52 -25.94 -22.50
N ASP A 206 -7.90 -26.49 -23.51
CA ASP A 206 -6.64 -27.20 -23.33
C ASP A 206 -5.51 -26.18 -23.09
N ALA A 207 -4.71 -26.45 -22.05
CA ALA A 207 -3.52 -25.66 -21.80
C ALA A 207 -2.57 -25.70 -23.03
N ASN A 208 -1.89 -24.60 -23.27
CA ASN A 208 -0.96 -24.46 -24.39
C ASN A 208 -1.57 -24.51 -25.81
N LYS A 209 -2.88 -24.49 -25.95
CA LYS A 209 -3.52 -24.23 -27.26
C LYS A 209 -3.80 -22.76 -27.46
N PHE A 210 -3.72 -22.31 -28.72
CA PHE A 210 -4.14 -20.96 -29.07
C PHE A 210 -5.65 -20.82 -29.00
N LEU A 211 -6.09 -19.74 -28.40
CA LEU A 211 -7.46 -19.32 -28.26
C LEU A 211 -7.64 -17.97 -28.96
N THR A 212 -8.78 -17.77 -29.60
CA THR A 212 -9.16 -16.47 -30.17
C THR A 212 -10.18 -15.82 -29.26
N LEU A 213 -9.93 -14.58 -28.86
CA LEU A 213 -10.85 -13.77 -28.05
C LEU A 213 -11.04 -12.40 -28.72
N GLY A 214 -12.09 -12.28 -29.49
CA GLY A 214 -12.31 -11.10 -30.33
C GLY A 214 -11.16 -10.89 -31.33
N LYS A 215 -10.43 -9.79 -31.18
CA LYS A 215 -9.26 -9.42 -32.00
C LYS A 215 -7.93 -9.98 -31.48
N TYR A 216 -7.97 -10.71 -30.38
CA TYR A 216 -6.75 -11.21 -29.73
C TYR A 216 -6.57 -12.71 -29.97
N THR A 217 -5.33 -13.12 -30.17
CA THR A 217 -4.90 -14.51 -30.09
C THR A 217 -4.10 -14.67 -28.80
N LEU A 218 -4.50 -15.61 -27.97
CA LEU A 218 -3.83 -15.85 -26.71
C LEU A 218 -3.56 -17.34 -26.47
N LYS A 219 -2.61 -17.62 -25.59
CA LYS A 219 -2.27 -18.96 -25.15
C LYS A 219 -2.03 -18.92 -23.64
N ILE A 220 -2.64 -19.83 -22.92
CA ILE A 220 -2.53 -19.97 -21.47
C ILE A 220 -1.81 -21.28 -21.17
N ASP A 221 -0.83 -21.22 -20.28
CA ASP A 221 -0.09 -22.41 -19.86
C ASP A 221 -0.86 -23.22 -18.79
N ARG A 222 -0.28 -24.34 -18.37
CA ARG A 222 -0.85 -25.21 -17.33
C ARG A 222 -0.95 -24.54 -15.95
N HIS A 223 -0.28 -23.44 -15.73
CA HIS A 223 -0.26 -22.69 -14.49
C HIS A 223 -1.21 -21.49 -14.48
N GLY A 224 -1.90 -21.26 -15.62
CA GLY A 224 -2.83 -20.16 -15.78
C GLY A 224 -2.18 -18.86 -16.24
N SER A 225 -0.89 -18.87 -16.53
CA SER A 225 -0.17 -17.70 -17.05
C SER A 225 -0.45 -17.52 -18.54
N ILE A 226 -0.58 -16.29 -19.00
CA ILE A 226 -0.70 -15.97 -20.42
C ILE A 226 0.73 -16.00 -21.02
N CYS A 227 1.03 -17.05 -21.76
CA CYS A 227 2.34 -17.24 -22.39
C CYS A 227 2.40 -16.84 -23.86
N HIS A 228 1.33 -16.30 -24.40
CA HIS A 228 1.24 -15.59 -25.67
C HIS A 228 0.00 -14.71 -25.67
N LEU A 229 0.18 -13.47 -26.06
CA LEU A 229 -0.93 -12.53 -26.30
C LEU A 229 -0.56 -11.68 -27.50
N GLN A 230 -1.37 -11.74 -28.54
CA GLN A 230 -1.14 -11.03 -29.80
C GLN A 230 -2.42 -10.36 -30.29
N LYS A 231 -2.27 -9.17 -30.84
CA LYS A 231 -3.33 -8.47 -31.60
C LYS A 231 -2.72 -7.98 -32.91
N GLU A 232 -3.24 -8.45 -34.04
CA GLU A 232 -2.67 -8.18 -35.36
C GLU A 232 -1.18 -8.59 -35.37
N ASP A 233 -0.26 -7.72 -35.76
CA ASP A 233 1.17 -7.96 -35.78
C ASP A 233 1.87 -7.66 -34.46
N HIS A 234 1.15 -7.18 -33.43
CA HIS A 234 1.73 -6.80 -32.16
C HIS A 234 1.64 -7.92 -31.12
N ILE A 235 2.78 -8.38 -30.63
CA ILE A 235 2.90 -9.36 -29.54
C ILE A 235 3.11 -8.62 -28.23
N PHE A 236 2.22 -8.81 -27.25
CA PHE A 236 2.27 -8.21 -25.92
C PHE A 236 3.04 -9.06 -24.90
N CYS A 237 3.01 -10.37 -25.06
CA CYS A 237 3.78 -11.31 -24.25
C CYS A 237 4.07 -12.60 -25.01
N ASP A 238 5.11 -13.29 -24.60
CA ASP A 238 5.60 -14.55 -25.15
C ASP A 238 5.95 -15.54 -24.01
N ALA A 239 6.57 -16.68 -24.36
CA ALA A 239 6.90 -17.72 -23.40
C ALA A 239 8.01 -17.32 -22.41
N GLU A 240 8.84 -16.33 -22.74
CA GLU A 240 9.90 -15.82 -21.87
C GLU A 240 9.38 -14.69 -20.97
N HIS A 241 8.38 -13.93 -21.43
CA HIS A 241 7.79 -12.79 -20.74
C HIS A 241 6.28 -13.01 -20.57
N THR A 242 5.93 -13.88 -19.66
CA THR A 242 4.53 -14.27 -19.40
C THR A 242 3.80 -13.25 -18.54
N LEU A 243 2.47 -13.16 -18.70
CA LEU A 243 1.60 -12.31 -17.89
C LEU A 243 0.74 -13.14 -16.94
N CYS A 244 0.25 -12.47 -15.88
CA CYS A 244 -0.67 -13.07 -14.92
C CYS A 244 -0.11 -14.29 -14.16
N ASN A 245 1.19 -14.31 -13.92
CA ASN A 245 1.83 -15.37 -13.14
C ASN A 245 1.34 -15.32 -11.69
N PHE A 246 0.94 -16.46 -11.17
CA PHE A 246 0.60 -16.61 -9.76
C PHE A 246 1.61 -17.52 -9.08
N CYS A 247 2.20 -17.03 -7.99
CA CYS A 247 3.07 -17.80 -7.14
C CYS A 247 2.71 -17.53 -5.68
N TYR A 248 2.56 -18.57 -4.88
CA TYR A 248 2.44 -18.47 -3.43
C TYR A 248 3.75 -18.89 -2.79
N GLU A 249 4.28 -18.01 -1.93
CA GLU A 249 5.55 -18.25 -1.27
C GLU A 249 5.40 -18.20 0.25
N GLN A 250 6.11 -19.10 0.92
CA GLN A 250 6.33 -19.06 2.37
C GLN A 250 7.79 -18.72 2.63
N PHE A 251 8.02 -17.71 3.45
CA PHE A 251 9.35 -17.21 3.76
C PHE A 251 9.88 -17.79 5.07
N THR A 252 11.19 -18.04 5.11
CA THR A 252 11.90 -18.49 6.31
C THR A 252 12.36 -17.33 7.16
N ALA A 253 12.72 -17.60 8.41
CA ALA A 253 13.34 -16.63 9.30
C ALA A 253 14.62 -16.04 8.68
N GLU A 254 15.44 -16.84 7.99
CA GLU A 254 16.65 -16.37 7.31
C GLU A 254 16.34 -15.35 6.20
N GLN A 255 15.29 -15.58 5.41
CA GLN A 255 14.87 -14.65 4.35
C GLN A 255 14.40 -13.32 4.95
N TYR A 256 13.63 -13.33 6.05
CA TYR A 256 13.26 -12.11 6.78
C TYR A 256 14.48 -11.38 7.33
N GLN A 257 15.45 -12.08 7.90
CA GLN A 257 16.69 -11.48 8.40
C GLN A 257 17.54 -10.89 7.27
N ARG A 258 17.57 -11.53 6.10
CA ARG A 258 18.22 -11.00 4.89
C ARG A 258 17.55 -9.71 4.44
N PHE A 259 16.21 -9.72 4.31
CA PHE A 259 15.41 -8.53 3.97
C PHE A 259 15.71 -7.39 4.94
N TYR A 260 15.65 -7.62 6.24
CA TYR A 260 15.93 -6.62 7.24
C TYR A 260 17.32 -6.01 7.07
N ARG A 261 18.35 -6.81 6.89
CA ARG A 261 19.74 -6.33 6.70
C ARG A 261 19.94 -5.56 5.40
N GLN A 262 19.16 -5.84 4.37
CA GLN A 262 19.23 -5.15 3.09
C GLN A 262 18.55 -3.78 3.13
N TYR A 263 17.40 -3.67 3.77
CA TYR A 263 16.57 -2.49 3.75
C TYR A 263 16.77 -1.58 4.97
N ASN A 264 17.15 -2.13 6.10
CA ASN A 264 17.27 -1.37 7.33
C ASN A 264 18.74 -1.13 7.70
N ARG A 265 19.13 0.14 7.72
CA ARG A 265 20.48 0.57 8.12
C ARG A 265 20.59 0.85 9.62
N LEU A 266 19.47 1.00 10.31
CA LEU A 266 19.40 1.33 11.73
C LEU A 266 19.00 0.08 12.50
N ASP A 267 19.95 -0.51 13.24
CA ASP A 267 19.65 -1.63 14.12
C ASP A 267 19.09 -1.13 15.47
N VAL A 268 17.89 -0.57 15.40
CA VAL A 268 17.14 -0.06 16.55
C VAL A 268 15.86 -0.87 16.77
N ARG A 269 15.37 -0.88 18.00
CA ARG A 269 14.25 -1.73 18.40
C ARG A 269 13.00 -1.49 17.55
N TRP A 270 12.58 -0.24 17.37
CA TRP A 270 11.39 0.08 16.60
C TRP A 270 11.49 -0.37 15.14
N ALA A 271 12.68 -0.24 14.53
CA ALA A 271 12.88 -0.68 13.15
C ALA A 271 12.79 -2.20 13.00
N ARG A 272 13.25 -2.97 13.99
CA ARG A 272 13.05 -4.42 14.01
C ARG A 272 11.57 -4.77 14.13
N GLU A 273 10.84 -4.08 14.98
CA GLU A 273 9.42 -4.30 15.21
C GLU A 273 8.59 -3.96 13.96
N ASP A 274 8.91 -2.89 13.23
CA ASP A 274 8.20 -2.45 12.03
C ASP A 274 8.53 -3.27 10.77
N TYR A 275 9.80 -3.62 10.59
CA TYR A 275 10.29 -4.20 9.33
C TYR A 275 10.65 -5.69 9.41
N THR A 276 10.49 -6.33 10.56
CA THR A 276 10.72 -7.76 10.71
C THR A 276 9.51 -8.48 11.31
N LYS A 277 9.68 -9.77 11.56
CA LYS A 277 8.75 -10.60 12.33
C LYS A 277 9.51 -11.16 13.52
N ILE A 278 9.58 -10.39 14.62
CA ILE A 278 10.23 -10.81 15.86
C ILE A 278 9.63 -12.15 16.30
N GLY A 279 10.48 -13.13 16.62
CA GLY A 279 10.09 -14.48 16.97
C GLY A 279 10.05 -15.46 15.79
N MET A 280 10.19 -14.98 14.54
CA MET A 280 10.30 -15.88 13.37
C MET A 280 11.55 -16.76 13.43
N GLU A 281 12.59 -16.35 14.13
CA GLU A 281 13.79 -17.18 14.39
C GLU A 281 13.47 -18.50 15.10
N CYS A 282 12.32 -18.59 15.77
CA CYS A 282 11.82 -19.80 16.40
C CYS A 282 11.01 -20.70 15.48
N VAL A 283 10.78 -20.30 14.23
CA VAL A 283 9.96 -21.03 13.25
C VAL A 283 10.90 -21.78 12.30
N ASN A 284 10.94 -23.11 12.43
CA ASN A 284 11.77 -23.99 11.59
C ASN A 284 11.01 -24.51 10.36
N GLU A 285 10.20 -23.66 9.72
CA GLU A 285 9.52 -24.03 8.49
C GLU A 285 10.46 -23.76 7.29
N PRO A 286 10.61 -24.72 6.37
CA PRO A 286 11.41 -24.51 5.18
C PRO A 286 10.73 -23.53 4.23
N TYR A 287 11.53 -22.86 3.42
CA TYR A 287 10.99 -22.11 2.29
C TYR A 287 10.18 -23.02 1.37
N LYS A 288 9.01 -22.56 0.96
CA LYS A 288 8.15 -23.24 0.01
C LYS A 288 7.64 -22.23 -1.02
N SER A 289 7.65 -22.65 -2.25
CA SER A 289 7.05 -21.93 -3.36
C SER A 289 6.08 -22.86 -4.09
N PHE A 290 4.90 -22.37 -4.37
CA PHE A 290 3.84 -23.11 -5.05
C PHE A 290 3.39 -22.33 -6.28
N VAL A 291 3.42 -22.98 -7.41
CA VAL A 291 2.77 -22.52 -8.63
C VAL A 291 1.53 -23.38 -8.84
N PRO A 292 0.36 -22.82 -9.07
CA PRO A 292 -0.88 -23.60 -9.19
C PRO A 292 -0.88 -24.46 -10.46
N ASP A 293 -1.58 -25.59 -10.39
CA ASP A 293 -2.11 -26.22 -11.60
C ASP A 293 -3.47 -25.59 -11.88
N ALA A 294 -3.58 -24.90 -13.01
CA ALA A 294 -4.77 -24.16 -13.40
C ALA A 294 -5.63 -24.92 -14.40
N VAL A 295 -6.94 -24.70 -14.32
CA VAL A 295 -7.89 -25.16 -15.32
C VAL A 295 -8.53 -23.95 -15.99
N THR A 296 -8.33 -23.82 -17.28
CA THR A 296 -8.89 -22.72 -18.06
C THR A 296 -10.21 -23.11 -18.67
N PHE A 297 -11.18 -22.22 -18.58
CA PHE A 297 -12.48 -22.35 -19.23
C PHE A 297 -12.72 -21.16 -20.16
N CYS A 298 -13.34 -21.44 -21.31
CA CYS A 298 -13.74 -20.44 -22.30
C CYS A 298 -15.26 -20.45 -22.44
N GLY A 299 -15.88 -19.28 -22.58
CA GLY A 299 -17.25 -19.12 -23.06
C GLY A 299 -17.27 -19.02 -24.59
N SER A 300 -18.34 -19.48 -25.21
CA SER A 300 -18.68 -19.05 -26.55
C SER A 300 -19.48 -17.77 -26.43
N ASP A 301 -19.04 -16.71 -27.07
CA ASP A 301 -19.87 -15.51 -27.32
C ASP A 301 -21.02 -15.84 -28.26
#